data_0c8c9444fa77152e7c578b09f88a4bb4
#
_entry.id   0c8c9444fa77152e7c578b09f88a4bb4
#
_cell.length_a   1.000
_cell.length_b   1.000
_cell.length_c   1.000
_cell.angle_alpha   90.00
_cell.angle_beta   90.00
_cell.angle_gamma   90.00
#
_symmetry.space_group_name_H-M   'P 1'
#
loop_
_entity.id
_entity.type
_entity.pdbx_description
1 polymer ?
#
loop_
_entity_poly.entity_id
_entity_poly.type
_entity_poly.pdbx_seq_one_letter_code
_entity_poly.pdbx_strand_id
1 'polypeptide(L)' 'MCLSVPAKIVQVESNRAKAEVGGLLREISIDLCPEVVVGEFVLIHAGFAIQRLDEKEAKETLDLLAQLAEAR' A
#
# COMPACT_ATOMS: atom_id res chain seq x y z
N MET A 1 17.75 -2.39 -3.71
CA MET A 1 16.92 -2.92 -2.62
C MET A 1 15.48 -2.54 -2.83
N CYS A 2 14.61 -3.51 -2.78
CA CYS A 2 13.19 -3.28 -3.00
C CYS A 2 12.50 -3.07 -1.66
N LEU A 3 11.89 -1.93 -1.50
CA LEU A 3 11.12 -1.64 -0.30
C LEU A 3 9.64 -1.70 -0.65
N SER A 4 8.92 -2.56 0.05
CA SER A 4 7.47 -2.59 -0.05
C SER A 4 6.92 -1.43 0.76
N VAL A 5 5.97 -0.72 0.21
CA VAL A 5 5.39 0.46 0.84
C VAL A 5 3.91 0.21 1.10
N PRO A 6 3.43 0.45 2.32
CA PRO A 6 2.00 0.35 2.60
C PRO A 6 1.24 1.46 1.87
N ALA A 7 0.12 1.09 1.28
CA ALA A 7 -0.73 2.04 0.59
C ALA A 7 -2.18 1.76 0.91
N LYS A 8 -2.99 2.80 0.97
CA LYS A 8 -4.41 2.67 1.26
C LYS A 8 -5.19 2.61 -0.05
N ILE A 9 -6.02 1.59 -0.20
CA ILE A 9 -6.86 1.44 -1.38
C ILE A 9 -8.00 2.46 -1.31
N VAL A 10 -8.09 3.30 -2.34
CA VAL A 10 -9.14 4.32 -2.41
C VAL A 10 -10.15 4.05 -3.50
N GLN A 11 -9.82 3.20 -4.46
CA GLN A 11 -10.74 2.83 -5.54
C GLN A 11 -10.33 1.48 -6.10
N VAL A 12 -11.30 0.65 -6.45
CA VAL A 12 -11.05 -0.66 -7.05
C VAL A 12 -11.82 -0.76 -8.37
N GLU A 13 -11.14 -1.19 -9.43
CA GLU A 13 -11.75 -1.41 -10.75
C GLU A 13 -11.18 -2.69 -11.34
N SER A 14 -12.01 -3.72 -11.50
CA SER A 14 -11.59 -5.01 -12.08
C SER A 14 -10.33 -5.53 -11.41
N ASN A 15 -9.24 -5.62 -12.15
CA ASN A 15 -7.96 -6.12 -11.65
C ASN A 15 -7.00 -5.01 -11.27
N ARG A 16 -7.49 -3.77 -11.21
CA ARG A 16 -6.67 -2.62 -10.87
C ARG A 16 -7.29 -1.84 -9.74
N ALA A 17 -6.46 -1.10 -9.03
CA ALA A 17 -6.93 -0.27 -7.94
C ALA A 17 -6.11 1.00 -7.90
N LYS A 18 -6.69 2.03 -7.32
CA LYS A 18 -5.95 3.24 -7.00
C LYS A 18 -5.64 3.22 -5.52
N ALA A 19 -4.39 3.48 -5.20
CA ALA A 19 -3.92 3.48 -3.83
C ALA A 19 -3.23 4.80 -3.52
N GLU A 20 -3.36 5.24 -2.28
CA GLU A 20 -2.72 6.45 -1.82
C GLU A 20 -1.46 6.12 -1.05
N VAL A 21 -0.37 6.75 -1.43
CA VAL A 21 0.92 6.63 -0.75
C VAL A 21 1.45 8.03 -0.52
N GLY A 22 1.52 8.43 0.74
CA GLY A 22 2.06 9.73 1.10
C GLY A 22 1.36 10.90 0.43
N GLY A 23 0.04 10.81 0.23
CA GLY A 23 -0.73 11.85 -0.42
C GLY A 23 -0.78 11.78 -1.92
N LEU A 24 -0.07 10.82 -2.52
CA LEU A 24 -0.06 10.63 -3.97
C LEU A 24 -0.90 9.41 -4.34
N LEU A 25 -1.71 9.54 -5.38
CA LEU A 25 -2.49 8.42 -5.90
C LEU A 25 -1.67 7.67 -6.94
N ARG A 26 -1.70 6.35 -6.83
CA ARG A 26 -1.04 5.48 -7.79
C ARG A 26 -1.99 4.39 -8.24
N GLU A 27 -1.92 4.06 -9.52
CA GLU A 27 -2.66 2.94 -10.05
C GLU A 27 -1.80 1.70 -9.91
N ILE A 28 -2.38 0.64 -9.36
CA ILE A 28 -1.66 -0.60 -9.10
C ILE A 28 -2.45 -1.78 -9.59
N SER A 29 -1.77 -2.89 -9.84
CA SER A 29 -2.41 -4.15 -10.17
C SER A 29 -2.76 -4.91 -8.90
N ILE A 30 -3.95 -5.46 -8.84
CA ILE A 30 -4.39 -6.28 -7.72
C ILE A 30 -4.58 -7.73 -8.14
N ASP A 31 -3.90 -8.15 -9.20
CA ASP A 31 -3.99 -9.55 -9.68
C ASP A 31 -3.59 -10.54 -8.58
N LEU A 32 -2.63 -10.16 -7.74
CA LEU A 32 -2.16 -11.03 -6.66
C LEU A 32 -3.01 -10.92 -5.39
N CYS A 33 -3.83 -9.88 -5.28
CA CYS A 33 -4.69 -9.66 -4.13
C CYS A 33 -6.08 -9.20 -4.60
N PRO A 34 -6.80 -10.05 -5.34
CA PRO A 34 -8.06 -9.61 -5.97
C PRO A 34 -9.19 -9.32 -4.98
N GLU A 35 -9.08 -9.77 -3.74
CA GLU A 35 -10.12 -9.56 -2.75
C GLU A 35 -10.01 -8.26 -1.98
N VAL A 36 -9.05 -7.38 -2.32
CA VAL A 36 -8.92 -6.10 -1.62
C VAL A 36 -10.15 -5.22 -1.85
N VAL A 37 -10.50 -4.45 -0.85
CA VAL A 37 -11.61 -3.51 -0.91
C VAL A 37 -11.14 -2.12 -0.52
N VAL A 38 -11.93 -1.12 -0.89
CA VAL A 38 -11.65 0.27 -0.54
C VAL A 38 -11.52 0.40 0.97
N GLY A 39 -10.50 1.11 1.40
CA GLY A 39 -10.22 1.31 2.81
C GLY A 39 -9.17 0.38 3.37
N GLU A 40 -8.85 -0.69 2.65
CA GLU A 40 -7.80 -1.62 3.10
C GLU A 40 -6.42 -1.11 2.76
N PHE A 41 -5.44 -1.59 3.49
CA PHE A 41 -4.03 -1.31 3.20
C PHE A 41 -3.39 -2.53 2.54
N VAL A 42 -2.48 -2.26 1.63
CA VAL A 42 -1.72 -3.31 0.95
C VAL A 42 -0.26 -2.90 0.87
N LEU A 43 0.62 -3.88 0.74
CA LEU A 43 2.02 -3.63 0.42
C LEU A 43 2.16 -3.60 -1.09
N ILE A 44 2.81 -2.56 -1.59
CA ILE A 44 3.05 -2.40 -3.02
C ILE A 44 4.52 -2.65 -3.32
N HIS A 45 4.78 -3.42 -4.36
CA HIS A 45 6.13 -3.65 -4.87
C HIS A 45 6.07 -3.67 -6.38
N ALA A 46 6.84 -2.82 -7.03
CA ALA A 46 6.92 -2.73 -8.48
C ALA A 46 5.55 -2.55 -9.16
N GLY A 47 4.64 -1.82 -8.51
CA GLY A 47 3.33 -1.55 -9.07
C GLY A 47 2.28 -2.62 -8.82
N PHE A 48 2.62 -3.66 -8.04
CA PHE A 48 1.71 -4.74 -7.70
C PHE A 48 1.40 -4.72 -6.22
N ALA A 49 0.13 -4.93 -5.86
CA ALA A 49 -0.24 -5.20 -4.49
C ALA A 49 0.13 -6.66 -4.20
N ILE A 50 1.04 -6.87 -3.27
CA ILE A 50 1.55 -8.21 -3.00
C ILE A 50 1.00 -8.82 -1.74
N GLN A 51 0.46 -8.02 -0.83
CA GLN A 51 -0.04 -8.54 0.43
C GLN A 51 -1.01 -7.53 1.03
N ARG A 52 -2.11 -8.06 1.60
CA ARG A 52 -3.04 -7.23 2.36
C ARG A 52 -2.50 -7.03 3.77
N LEU A 53 -2.66 -5.83 4.30
CA LEU A 53 -2.23 -5.49 5.65
C LEU A 53 -3.42 -5.07 6.48
N ASP A 54 -3.38 -5.40 7.78
CA ASP A 54 -4.30 -4.81 8.72
C ASP A 54 -3.97 -3.33 8.89
N GLU A 55 -4.96 -2.54 9.23
CA GLU A 55 -4.77 -1.12 9.47
C GLU A 55 -3.68 -0.88 10.51
N LYS A 56 -3.67 -1.70 11.56
CA LYS A 56 -2.66 -1.60 12.61
C LYS A 56 -1.25 -1.86 12.08
N GLU A 57 -1.09 -2.90 11.29
CA GLU A 57 0.22 -3.23 10.71
C GLU A 57 0.70 -2.14 9.76
N ALA A 58 -0.21 -1.61 8.96
CA ALA A 58 0.14 -0.54 8.03
C ALA A 58 0.60 0.69 8.78
N LYS A 59 -0.09 1.04 9.86
CA LYS A 59 0.26 2.20 10.68
C LYS A 59 1.63 2.04 11.30
N GLU A 60 1.91 0.86 11.85
CA GLU A 60 3.21 0.59 12.46
C GLU A 60 4.33 0.68 11.43
N THR A 61 4.11 0.16 10.23
CA THR A 61 5.10 0.22 9.17
C THR A 61 5.35 1.65 8.72
N LEU A 62 4.28 2.43 8.57
CA LEU A 62 4.42 3.83 8.19
C LEU A 62 5.15 4.64 9.26
N ASP A 63 4.87 4.36 10.53
CA ASP A 63 5.55 5.02 11.62
C ASP A 63 7.04 4.71 11.62
N LEU A 64 7.40 3.45 11.36
CA LEU A 64 8.81 3.07 11.27
C LEU A 64 9.51 3.77 10.12
N LEU A 65 8.85 3.87 8.97
CA LEU A 65 9.42 4.57 7.83
C LEU A 65 9.63 6.05 8.14
N ALA A 66 8.68 6.67 8.83
CA ALA A 66 8.80 8.05 9.23
C ALA A 66 9.97 8.25 10.19
N GLN A 67 10.14 7.34 11.14
CA GLN A 67 11.26 7.39 12.09
C GLN A 67 12.60 7.28 11.37
N LEU A 68 12.68 6.38 10.40
CA LEU A 68 13.90 6.23 9.62
C LEU A 68 14.23 7.49 8.84
N ALA A 69 13.22 8.14 8.30
CA ALA A 69 13.41 9.38 7.56
C ALA A 69 13.88 10.52 8.47
N GLU A 70 13.44 10.52 9.72
CA GLU A 70 13.81 11.56 10.68
C GLU A 70 15.14 11.30 11.36
N ALA A 71 15.60 10.07 11.34
CA ALA A 71 16.77 9.65 12.11
C ALA A 71 18.09 10.00 11.43
N ARG A 72 18.08 10.80 10.41
CA ARG A 72 19.30 11.15 9.68
C ARG A 72 20.02 12.33 10.24
#